data_4052a7cb604244d513d43eaca7a37996
#
_entry.id   4052a7cb604244d513d43eaca7a37996
#
_cell.length_a   1.000
_cell.length_b   1.000
_cell.length_c   1.000
_cell.angle_alpha   90.00
_cell.angle_beta   90.00
_cell.angle_gamma   90.00
#
_symmetry.space_group_name_H-M   'P 1'
#
loop_
_entity.id
_entity.type
_entity.pdbx_description
1 polymer ?
#
loop_
_entity_poly.entity_id
_entity_poly.type
_entity_poly.pdbx_seq_one_letter_code
_entity_poly.pdbx_strand_id
1 'polypeptide(L)'
;TETNNLLNGAGMGYAKAAELNGYPGPMHVLELTRPLKLTDAQRIATEKLLTEHKRETREIGAQVVALERQLDAAFANKSVSERRIGELTTEVAVLLAKLRAAHLQTHLQQTALLQVDQVAAYQKLRGYETSSGSTH
;
A
#
# COMPACT_ATOMS: atom_id res chain seq x y z
N THR A 1 -11.29 11.70 2.66
CA THR A 1 -10.13 11.68 1.83
C THR A 1 -9.01 10.91 2.47
N GLU A 2 -8.08 11.50 3.18
CA GLU A 2 -7.01 10.72 3.77
C GLU A 2 -7.54 9.69 4.76
N THR A 3 -8.46 10.08 5.62
CA THR A 3 -9.09 9.16 6.56
C THR A 3 -9.81 8.04 5.82
N ASN A 4 -10.58 8.38 4.79
CA ASN A 4 -11.28 7.36 4.02
C ASN A 4 -10.31 6.44 3.30
N ASN A 5 -9.22 6.97 2.79
CA ASN A 5 -8.21 6.15 2.13
C ASN A 5 -7.57 5.16 3.10
N LEU A 6 -7.29 5.61 4.32
CA LEU A 6 -6.72 4.72 5.34
C LEU A 6 -7.70 3.61 5.69
N LEU A 7 -8.98 3.97 5.89
CA LEU A 7 -9.98 2.98 6.22
C LEU A 7 -10.23 1.97 5.11
N ASN A 8 -10.06 2.41 3.87
CA ASN A 8 -10.28 1.53 2.72
C ASN A 8 -9.03 0.82 2.25
N GLY A 9 -7.90 1.09 2.89
CA GLY A 9 -6.65 0.44 2.51
C GLY A 9 -6.05 0.98 1.23
N ALA A 10 -6.33 2.23 0.88
CA ALA A 10 -5.79 2.80 -0.33
C ALA A 10 -4.31 3.10 -0.18
N GLY A 11 -3.59 3.05 -1.28
CA GLY A 11 -2.14 3.18 -1.25
C GLY A 11 -1.62 4.56 -0.96
N MET A 12 -2.32 5.60 -1.42
CA MET A 12 -1.91 6.98 -1.15
C MET A 12 -0.47 7.30 -1.55
N GLY A 13 0.03 6.61 -2.60
CA GLY A 13 1.41 6.83 -3.04
C GLY A 13 2.47 6.14 -2.21
N TYR A 14 2.09 5.39 -1.20
CA TYR A 14 3.04 4.72 -0.32
C TYR A 14 3.95 3.73 -1.05
N ALA A 15 3.45 3.12 -2.13
CA ALA A 15 4.23 2.14 -2.86
C ALA A 15 4.79 2.66 -4.18
N LYS A 16 4.80 3.96 -4.36
CA LYS A 16 5.24 4.55 -5.62
C LYS A 16 6.68 4.16 -5.97
N ALA A 17 7.55 4.12 -4.96
CA ALA A 17 8.93 3.74 -5.20
C ALA A 17 9.05 2.32 -5.75
N ALA A 18 8.22 1.41 -5.28
CA ALA A 18 8.22 0.04 -5.78
C ALA A 18 7.62 -0.01 -7.18
N GLU A 19 6.48 0.61 -7.37
CA GLU A 19 5.76 0.58 -8.64
C GLU A 19 6.62 1.10 -9.80
N LEU A 20 7.33 2.20 -9.57
CA LEU A 20 8.14 2.81 -10.62
C LEU A 20 9.46 2.10 -10.88
N ASN A 21 9.85 1.19 -10.02
CA ASN A 21 11.13 0.51 -10.15
C ASN A 21 11.06 -0.98 -10.42
N GLY A 22 9.96 -1.41 -11.02
CA GLY A 22 9.87 -2.80 -11.47
C GLY A 22 9.28 -3.77 -10.46
N TYR A 23 8.52 -3.26 -9.50
CA TYR A 23 7.84 -4.09 -8.52
C TYR A 23 6.33 -3.87 -8.60
N PRO A 24 5.63 -4.61 -9.49
CA PRO A 24 4.18 -4.42 -9.69
C PRO A 24 3.35 -4.72 -8.46
N GLY A 25 2.24 -4.01 -8.32
CA GLY A 25 1.28 -4.29 -7.26
C GLY A 25 0.14 -5.18 -7.72
N PRO A 26 -0.55 -5.83 -6.79
CA PRO A 26 -1.55 -6.85 -7.16
C PRO A 26 -2.79 -6.30 -7.87
N MET A 27 -3.25 -5.12 -7.53
CA MET A 27 -4.47 -4.62 -8.13
C MET A 27 -4.31 -4.41 -9.63
N HIS A 28 -3.23 -3.74 -10.03
CA HIS A 28 -2.98 -3.50 -11.46
C HIS A 28 -2.58 -4.76 -12.19
N VAL A 29 -1.91 -5.69 -11.52
CA VAL A 29 -1.59 -6.98 -12.13
C VAL A 29 -2.88 -7.71 -12.50
N LEU A 30 -3.88 -7.70 -11.60
CA LEU A 30 -5.16 -8.34 -11.88
C LEU A 30 -5.89 -7.65 -13.03
N GLU A 31 -5.81 -6.33 -13.12
CA GLU A 31 -6.41 -5.60 -14.21
C GLU A 31 -5.80 -5.97 -15.55
N LEU A 32 -4.56 -6.42 -15.54
CA LEU A 32 -3.82 -6.78 -16.74
C LEU A 32 -3.68 -8.28 -16.90
N THR A 33 -4.59 -9.05 -16.34
CA THR A 33 -4.56 -10.52 -16.37
C THR A 33 -4.33 -11.06 -17.78
N ARG A 34 -5.08 -10.56 -18.76
CA ARG A 34 -4.98 -11.06 -20.14
C ARG A 34 -3.68 -10.62 -20.81
N PRO A 35 -3.35 -9.32 -20.83
CA PRO A 35 -2.10 -8.91 -21.47
C PRO A 35 -0.86 -9.55 -20.86
N LEU A 36 -0.89 -9.82 -19.54
CA LEU A 36 0.24 -10.44 -18.87
C LEU A 36 0.21 -11.95 -18.98
N LYS A 37 -0.88 -12.51 -19.48
CA LYS A 37 -1.04 -13.95 -19.62
C LYS A 37 -0.83 -14.67 -18.29
N LEU A 38 -1.49 -14.17 -17.25
CA LEU A 38 -1.40 -14.80 -15.94
C LEU A 38 -1.96 -16.20 -15.99
N THR A 39 -1.26 -17.12 -15.33
CA THR A 39 -1.80 -18.47 -15.16
C THR A 39 -2.90 -18.40 -14.10
N ASP A 40 -3.73 -19.44 -14.03
CA ASP A 40 -4.76 -19.51 -13.00
C ASP A 40 -4.13 -19.46 -11.61
N ALA A 41 -3.01 -20.15 -11.42
CA ALA A 41 -2.33 -20.14 -10.14
C ALA A 41 -1.83 -18.74 -9.77
N GLN A 42 -1.27 -18.01 -10.74
CA GLN A 42 -0.83 -16.64 -10.50
C GLN A 42 -2.00 -15.73 -10.16
N ARG A 43 -3.11 -15.88 -10.87
CA ARG A 43 -4.28 -15.05 -10.62
C ARG A 43 -4.85 -15.30 -9.23
N ILE A 44 -4.98 -16.58 -8.86
CA ILE A 44 -5.51 -16.92 -7.53
C ILE A 44 -4.59 -16.42 -6.42
N ALA A 45 -3.28 -16.60 -6.57
CA ALA A 45 -2.32 -16.12 -5.59
C ALA A 45 -2.36 -14.60 -5.48
N THR A 46 -2.50 -13.90 -6.61
CA THR A 46 -2.57 -12.45 -6.62
C THR A 46 -3.85 -11.95 -5.95
N GLU A 47 -4.99 -12.62 -6.21
CA GLU A 47 -6.25 -12.25 -5.56
C GLU A 47 -6.16 -12.41 -4.05
N LYS A 48 -5.52 -13.49 -3.61
CA LYS A 48 -5.34 -13.73 -2.19
C LYS A 48 -4.45 -12.66 -1.56
N LEU A 49 -3.35 -12.33 -2.23
CA LEU A 49 -2.43 -11.30 -1.75
C LEU A 49 -3.14 -9.95 -1.63
N LEU A 50 -3.94 -9.60 -2.62
CA LEU A 50 -4.69 -8.35 -2.60
C LEU A 50 -5.70 -8.31 -1.46
N THR A 51 -6.43 -9.41 -1.26
CA THR A 51 -7.42 -9.49 -0.19
C THR A 51 -6.77 -9.32 1.18
N GLU A 52 -5.64 -10.01 1.42
CA GLU A 52 -4.93 -9.89 2.68
C GLU A 52 -4.38 -8.50 2.88
N HIS A 53 -3.85 -7.89 1.82
CA HIS A 53 -3.32 -6.54 1.90
C HIS A 53 -4.42 -5.54 2.28
N LYS A 54 -5.58 -5.64 1.63
CA LYS A 54 -6.69 -4.74 1.95
C LYS A 54 -7.16 -4.91 3.39
N ARG A 55 -7.21 -6.15 3.86
CA ARG A 55 -7.61 -6.40 5.24
C ARG A 55 -6.63 -5.76 6.22
N GLU A 56 -5.34 -5.96 5.99
CA GLU A 56 -4.30 -5.45 6.87
C GLU A 56 -4.28 -3.92 6.87
N THR A 57 -4.38 -3.30 5.70
CA THR A 57 -4.32 -1.84 5.62
C THR A 57 -5.55 -1.18 6.22
N ARG A 58 -6.72 -1.81 6.08
CA ARG A 58 -7.93 -1.28 6.72
C ARG A 58 -7.83 -1.35 8.23
N GLU A 59 -7.26 -2.45 8.73
CA GLU A 59 -7.10 -2.64 10.17
C GLU A 59 -6.17 -1.58 10.75
N ILE A 60 -5.03 -1.35 10.09
CA ILE A 60 -4.09 -0.32 10.52
C ILE A 60 -4.75 1.06 10.42
N GLY A 61 -5.45 1.33 9.31
CA GLY A 61 -6.11 2.61 9.12
C GLY A 61 -7.13 2.90 10.20
N ALA A 62 -7.89 1.89 10.60
CA ALA A 62 -8.87 2.06 11.67
C ALA A 62 -8.21 2.44 12.99
N GLN A 63 -7.04 1.85 13.27
CA GLN A 63 -6.30 2.19 14.48
C GLN A 63 -5.80 3.63 14.43
N VAL A 64 -5.32 4.09 13.27
CA VAL A 64 -4.88 5.48 13.11
C VAL A 64 -6.05 6.43 13.36
N VAL A 65 -7.20 6.15 12.77
CA VAL A 65 -8.37 6.99 12.96
C VAL A 65 -8.78 7.05 14.43
N ALA A 66 -8.73 5.91 15.12
CA ALA A 66 -9.10 5.87 16.53
C ALA A 66 -8.16 6.74 17.36
N LEU A 67 -6.87 6.71 17.08
CA LEU A 67 -5.90 7.53 17.80
C LEU A 67 -6.08 9.02 17.50
N GLU A 68 -6.37 9.36 16.25
CA GLU A 68 -6.62 10.76 15.89
C GLU A 68 -7.86 11.28 16.60
N ARG A 69 -8.88 10.44 16.73
CA ARG A 69 -10.09 10.82 17.46
C ARG A 69 -9.80 11.03 18.95
N GLN A 70 -8.91 10.22 19.53
CA GLN A 70 -8.50 10.40 20.90
C GLN A 70 -7.78 11.75 21.09
N LEU A 71 -6.93 12.11 20.13
CA LEU A 71 -6.24 13.38 20.19
C LEU A 71 -7.22 14.54 20.11
N ASP A 72 -8.15 14.45 19.17
CA ASP A 72 -9.18 15.47 19.02
C ASP A 72 -10.03 15.61 20.30
N ALA A 73 -10.43 14.48 20.88
CA ALA A 73 -11.22 14.48 22.11
C ALA A 73 -10.45 15.09 23.27
N ALA A 74 -9.16 14.84 23.36
CA ALA A 74 -8.34 15.40 24.44
C ALA A 74 -8.32 16.93 24.37
N PHE A 75 -8.23 17.49 23.17
CA PHE A 75 -8.31 18.94 23.00
C PHE A 75 -9.70 19.46 23.31
N ALA A 76 -10.73 18.79 22.80
CA ALA A 76 -12.11 19.22 23.02
C ALA A 76 -12.47 19.21 24.50
N ASN A 77 -12.01 18.21 25.25
CA ASN A 77 -12.30 18.08 26.67
C ASN A 77 -11.37 18.86 27.56
N LYS A 78 -10.40 19.57 26.99
CA LYS A 78 -9.39 20.32 27.76
C LYS A 78 -8.55 19.41 28.67
N SER A 79 -8.44 18.14 28.29
CA SER A 79 -7.62 17.19 29.05
C SER A 79 -6.27 16.90 28.42
N VAL A 80 -5.94 17.62 27.34
CA VAL A 80 -4.71 17.40 26.62
C VAL A 80 -3.50 17.84 27.46
N SER A 81 -2.38 17.16 27.26
CA SER A 81 -1.11 17.49 27.87
C SER A 81 0.00 17.25 26.87
N GLU A 82 1.17 17.83 27.11
CA GLU A 82 2.31 17.61 26.22
C GLU A 82 2.66 16.12 26.15
N ARG A 83 2.60 15.43 27.28
CA ARG A 83 2.88 14.02 27.32
C ARG A 83 1.90 13.23 26.47
N ARG A 84 0.61 13.53 26.59
CA ARG A 84 -0.40 12.81 25.84
C ARG A 84 -0.29 13.06 24.33
N ILE A 85 0.03 14.30 23.96
CA ILE A 85 0.30 14.63 22.56
C ILE A 85 1.45 13.77 22.04
N GLY A 86 2.55 13.70 22.79
CA GLY A 86 3.71 12.90 22.38
C GLY A 86 3.37 11.43 22.22
N GLU A 87 2.61 10.88 23.16
CA GLU A 87 2.21 9.47 23.09
C GLU A 87 1.37 9.18 21.87
N LEU A 88 0.34 9.98 21.64
CA LEU A 88 -0.61 9.72 20.55
C LEU A 88 0.04 9.92 19.18
N THR A 89 0.84 10.99 19.03
CA THR A 89 1.48 11.24 17.74
C THR A 89 2.53 10.19 17.43
N THR A 90 3.23 9.68 18.44
CA THR A 90 4.20 8.62 18.23
C THR A 90 3.49 7.32 17.81
N GLU A 91 2.38 6.98 18.45
CA GLU A 91 1.64 5.77 18.06
C GLU A 91 1.13 5.87 16.64
N VAL A 92 0.62 7.05 16.24
CA VAL A 92 0.17 7.25 14.87
C VAL A 92 1.34 7.08 13.89
N ALA A 93 2.50 7.64 14.23
CA ALA A 93 3.67 7.53 13.35
C ALA A 93 4.10 6.08 13.15
N VAL A 94 4.07 5.27 14.21
CA VAL A 94 4.41 3.86 14.11
C VAL A 94 3.44 3.12 13.20
N LEU A 95 2.14 3.42 13.34
CA LEU A 95 1.13 2.77 12.51
C LEU A 95 1.25 3.18 11.05
N LEU A 96 1.54 4.46 10.78
CA LEU A 96 1.75 4.90 9.40
C LEU A 96 2.99 4.26 8.78
N ALA A 97 4.03 4.05 9.59
CA ALA A 97 5.21 3.34 9.10
C ALA A 97 4.86 1.89 8.76
N LYS A 98 4.04 1.23 9.57
CA LYS A 98 3.59 -0.12 9.28
C LYS A 98 2.74 -0.17 8.02
N LEU A 99 1.89 0.83 7.83
CA LEU A 99 1.04 0.91 6.65
C LEU A 99 1.90 1.02 5.39
N ARG A 100 2.89 1.89 5.41
CA ARG A 100 3.78 2.05 4.27
C ARG A 100 4.56 0.76 4.00
N ALA A 101 5.09 0.14 5.05
CA ALA A 101 5.83 -1.11 4.90
C ALA A 101 4.95 -2.20 4.31
N ALA A 102 3.68 -2.26 4.73
CA ALA A 102 2.76 -3.26 4.21
C ALA A 102 2.56 -3.10 2.69
N HIS A 103 2.41 -1.86 2.22
CA HIS A 103 2.27 -1.60 0.80
C HIS A 103 3.53 -2.02 0.03
N LEU A 104 4.70 -1.66 0.53
CA LEU A 104 5.96 -1.98 -0.15
C LEU A 104 6.20 -3.50 -0.15
N GLN A 105 5.92 -4.16 0.97
CA GLN A 105 6.08 -5.61 1.07
C GLN A 105 5.14 -6.35 0.14
N THR A 106 3.92 -5.84 -0.04
CA THR A 106 2.96 -6.44 -0.95
C THR A 106 3.48 -6.39 -2.40
N HIS A 107 4.08 -5.27 -2.80
CA HIS A 107 4.69 -5.19 -4.13
C HIS A 107 5.84 -6.19 -4.30
N LEU A 108 6.64 -6.35 -3.26
CA LEU A 108 7.73 -7.31 -3.29
C LEU A 108 7.19 -8.73 -3.44
N GLN A 109 6.15 -9.07 -2.68
CA GLN A 109 5.54 -10.39 -2.74
C GLN A 109 4.87 -10.64 -4.08
N GLN A 110 4.21 -9.60 -4.65
CA GLN A 110 3.57 -9.74 -5.95
C GLN A 110 4.59 -10.01 -7.03
N THR A 111 5.72 -9.31 -6.99
CA THR A 111 6.76 -9.49 -8.00
C THR A 111 7.29 -10.92 -7.99
N ALA A 112 7.38 -11.52 -6.80
CA ALA A 112 7.84 -12.90 -6.69
C ALA A 112 6.89 -13.91 -7.33
N LEU A 113 5.64 -13.52 -7.58
CA LEU A 113 4.67 -14.40 -8.22
C LEU A 113 4.74 -14.35 -9.75
N LEU A 114 5.48 -13.40 -10.30
CA LEU A 114 5.53 -13.19 -11.75
C LEU A 114 6.85 -13.66 -12.36
N GLN A 115 6.81 -13.96 -13.66
CA GLN A 115 8.01 -14.24 -14.41
C GLN A 115 8.65 -12.91 -14.84
N VAL A 116 9.93 -12.96 -15.17
CA VAL A 116 10.67 -11.77 -15.56
C VAL A 116 10.04 -11.07 -16.76
N ASP A 117 9.58 -11.83 -17.75
CA ASP A 117 8.95 -11.25 -18.92
C ASP A 117 7.59 -10.64 -18.60
N GLN A 118 6.89 -11.15 -17.59
CA GLN A 118 5.64 -10.56 -17.16
C GLN A 118 5.88 -9.21 -16.48
N VAL A 119 6.94 -9.10 -15.69
CA VAL A 119 7.29 -7.83 -15.07
C VAL A 119 7.65 -6.80 -16.15
N ALA A 120 8.41 -7.20 -17.15
CA ALA A 120 8.77 -6.31 -18.26
C ALA A 120 7.52 -5.86 -19.03
N ALA A 121 6.60 -6.79 -19.29
CA ALA A 121 5.35 -6.44 -19.96
C ALA A 121 4.50 -5.49 -19.13
N TYR A 122 4.48 -5.68 -17.83
CA TYR A 122 3.76 -4.80 -16.92
C TYR A 122 4.31 -3.37 -16.99
N GLN A 123 5.63 -3.23 -16.94
CA GLN A 123 6.27 -1.93 -17.02
C GLN A 123 5.90 -1.22 -18.32
N LYS A 124 5.88 -1.95 -19.42
CA LYS A 124 5.53 -1.40 -20.72
C LYS A 124 4.07 -0.98 -20.77
N LEU A 125 3.17 -1.85 -20.29
CA LEU A 125 1.74 -1.55 -20.30
C LEU A 125 1.39 -0.34 -19.41
N ARG A 126 2.14 -0.16 -18.33
CA ARG A 126 1.91 0.96 -17.43
C ARG A 126 2.66 2.23 -17.86
N GLY A 127 3.48 2.14 -18.91
CA GLY A 127 4.20 3.30 -19.40
C GLY A 127 5.46 3.63 -18.62
N TYR A 128 6.01 2.68 -17.87
CA TYR A 128 7.18 2.94 -17.04
C TYR A 128 8.49 2.58 -17.70
N GLU A 129 8.43 1.76 -18.74
CA GLU A 129 9.67 1.20 -19.26
C GLU A 129 10.57 2.22 -19.90
N THR A 130 10.00 3.28 -20.45
CA THR A 130 10.84 4.24 -21.11
C THR A 130 11.84 4.83 -20.18
N SER A 131 11.47 4.93 -18.95
CA SER A 131 12.39 5.47 -18.03
C SER A 131 13.57 4.58 -17.83
N SER A 132 13.39 3.33 -17.84
CA SER A 132 14.49 2.47 -17.53
C SER A 132 15.48 2.38 -18.62
N GLY A 133 15.05 2.51 -19.80
CA GLY A 133 15.98 2.28 -20.86
C GLY A 133 16.65 3.49 -21.30
N SER A 134 16.02 4.56 -21.18
CA SER A 134 16.52 5.65 -21.90
C SER A 134 17.15 6.69 -21.10
N THR A 135 16.73 6.86 -20.00
CA THR A 135 17.13 7.98 -19.40
C THR A 135 18.02 7.86 -18.45
N HIS A 136 18.25 6.84 -18.46
CA HIS A 136 18.92 6.67 -17.38
C HIS A 136 20.11 6.46 -17.56
#